data_8e2c092a8807d2d5dcc8ad0c67b63ee2
#
_entry.id   8e2c092a8807d2d5dcc8ad0c67b63ee2
#
_cell.length_a   1.000
_cell.length_b   1.000
_cell.length_c   1.000
_cell.angle_alpha   90.00
_cell.angle_beta   90.00
_cell.angle_gamma   90.00
#
_symmetry.space_group_name_H-M   'P 1'
#
loop_
_entity.id
_entity.type
_entity.pdbx_description
1 polymer ?
#
loop_
_entity_poly.entity_id
_entity_poly.type
_entity_poly.pdbx_seq_one_letter_code
_entity_poly.pdbx_strand_id
1 'polypeptide(L)'
;MKQWQWLIVAATFFIWGNAAKAQERIQFRSLESSATVLDGYLYPSIGAGRHPAVVFLHGCSGMFDRSTGLISRLERDWALVLNGDGYSVLMVDSFRPRSIDQTCASATYNPAVVAARPKDAYGALYYLQNQSFVRGDRIALIGWSAGGGTVLRTIPQQSGGRPTSLPKGDFRAAVALYPALCSDQREAASWTSNIPLLVLFGAADVWTPLAPCQNFIAGALARGSRIELHTYPGAYHAFDAPDRPLRRLPQYTTTAGVVPIVGTDLAARRDAFAQVQAFLRRYLGD
;
A
#
# COMPACT_ATOMS: atom_id res chain seq x y z
N MET A 1 -12.71 -61.72 43.41
CA MET A 1 -11.82 -61.13 42.41
C MET A 1 -12.66 -60.18 41.57
N LYS A 2 -12.57 -58.82 41.79
CA LYS A 2 -13.33 -57.81 41.07
C LYS A 2 -12.42 -57.23 39.99
N GLN A 3 -12.72 -57.43 38.72
CA GLN A 3 -12.05 -56.80 37.58
C GLN A 3 -12.58 -55.37 37.40
N TRP A 4 -11.70 -54.38 37.44
CA TRP A 4 -11.97 -53.00 37.10
C TRP A 4 -11.64 -52.78 35.62
N GLN A 5 -12.67 -52.54 34.81
CA GLN A 5 -12.51 -52.11 33.41
C GLN A 5 -12.29 -50.62 33.38
N TRP A 6 -11.13 -50.18 32.89
CA TRP A 6 -10.83 -48.78 32.62
C TRP A 6 -11.38 -48.42 31.22
N LEU A 7 -12.38 -47.53 31.17
CA LEU A 7 -12.83 -46.90 29.93
C LEU A 7 -11.88 -45.77 29.56
N ILE A 8 -11.12 -45.94 28.48
CA ILE A 8 -10.30 -44.91 27.88
C ILE A 8 -11.23 -44.09 26.98
N VAL A 9 -11.59 -42.85 27.39
CA VAL A 9 -12.27 -41.90 26.53
C VAL A 9 -11.22 -41.19 25.70
N ALA A 10 -11.12 -41.53 24.42
CA ALA A 10 -10.28 -40.83 23.46
C ALA A 10 -10.95 -39.50 23.09
N ALA A 11 -10.43 -38.42 23.63
CA ALA A 11 -10.82 -37.06 23.21
C ALA A 11 -10.15 -36.75 21.87
N THR A 12 -10.90 -36.81 20.78
CA THR A 12 -10.48 -36.35 19.47
C THR A 12 -10.52 -34.80 19.44
N PHE A 13 -9.33 -34.20 19.59
CA PHE A 13 -9.15 -32.76 19.32
C PHE A 13 -9.21 -32.55 17.82
N PHE A 14 -10.33 -32.00 17.30
CA PHE A 14 -10.38 -31.42 15.97
C PHE A 14 -9.60 -30.13 15.98
N ILE A 15 -8.34 -30.16 15.56
CA ILE A 15 -7.58 -28.95 15.22
C ILE A 15 -8.13 -28.45 13.89
N TRP A 16 -9.01 -27.48 13.93
CA TRP A 16 -9.38 -26.69 12.76
C TRP A 16 -8.18 -25.84 12.41
N GLY A 17 -7.29 -26.37 11.59
CA GLY A 17 -6.22 -25.58 10.98
C GLY A 17 -6.86 -24.62 9.98
N ASN A 18 -6.97 -23.33 10.32
CA ASN A 18 -7.18 -22.28 9.33
C ASN A 18 -5.95 -22.24 8.42
N ALA A 19 -6.00 -23.01 7.33
CA ALA A 19 -4.98 -22.89 6.29
C ALA A 19 -5.09 -21.48 5.70
N ALA A 20 -4.03 -20.70 5.81
CA ALA A 20 -3.92 -19.42 5.11
C ALA A 20 -4.23 -19.67 3.62
N LYS A 21 -5.21 -18.97 3.06
CA LYS A 21 -5.47 -19.06 1.63
C LYS A 21 -4.24 -18.59 0.87
N ALA A 22 -3.82 -19.37 -0.11
CA ALA A 22 -2.71 -19.00 -0.96
C ALA A 22 -3.03 -17.70 -1.72
N GLN A 23 -1.99 -16.93 -2.01
CA GLN A 23 -2.10 -15.78 -2.89
C GLN A 23 -2.68 -16.21 -4.25
N GLU A 24 -3.63 -15.43 -4.76
CA GLU A 24 -4.28 -15.63 -6.05
C GLU A 24 -3.86 -14.54 -7.03
N ARG A 25 -3.47 -14.91 -8.24
CA ARG A 25 -3.34 -13.94 -9.34
C ARG A 25 -4.73 -13.73 -9.97
N ILE A 26 -5.15 -12.46 -10.02
CA ILE A 26 -6.42 -12.06 -10.62
C ILE A 26 -6.19 -11.00 -11.69
N GLN A 27 -7.19 -10.72 -12.51
CA GLN A 27 -7.14 -9.63 -13.49
C GLN A 27 -8.33 -8.69 -13.31
N PHE A 28 -8.07 -7.41 -13.54
CA PHE A 28 -9.08 -6.36 -13.54
C PHE A 28 -8.69 -5.24 -14.51
N ARG A 29 -9.62 -4.36 -14.85
CA ARG A 29 -9.34 -3.24 -15.77
C ARG A 29 -8.97 -1.97 -15.02
N SER A 30 -7.95 -1.27 -15.50
CA SER A 30 -7.74 0.14 -15.18
C SER A 30 -8.92 0.98 -15.67
N LEU A 31 -9.20 2.10 -15.00
CA LEU A 31 -10.21 3.06 -15.47
C LEU A 31 -9.63 4.11 -16.44
N GLU A 32 -8.42 3.89 -16.95
CA GLU A 32 -7.87 4.70 -18.03
C GLU A 32 -8.60 4.43 -19.37
N SER A 33 -8.48 5.35 -20.34
CA SER A 33 -9.18 5.25 -21.61
C SER A 33 -8.82 4.00 -22.42
N SER A 34 -7.56 3.54 -22.33
CA SER A 34 -7.09 2.29 -22.94
C SER A 34 -7.64 1.03 -22.25
N ALA A 35 -8.24 1.18 -21.06
CA ALA A 35 -8.79 0.09 -20.24
C ALA A 35 -7.81 -1.09 -20.09
N THR A 36 -6.52 -0.78 -19.85
CA THR A 36 -5.46 -1.78 -19.67
C THR A 36 -5.90 -2.84 -18.68
N VAL A 37 -5.76 -4.10 -19.05
CA VAL A 37 -5.99 -5.23 -18.14
C VAL A 37 -4.75 -5.35 -17.24
N LEU A 38 -4.98 -5.19 -15.95
CA LEU A 38 -3.92 -5.26 -14.93
C LEU A 38 -3.93 -6.63 -14.26
N ASP A 39 -2.75 -7.06 -13.85
CA ASP A 39 -2.61 -8.17 -12.93
C ASP A 39 -2.71 -7.64 -11.49
N GLY A 40 -3.47 -8.35 -10.68
CA GLY A 40 -3.53 -8.15 -9.25
C GLY A 40 -3.15 -9.43 -8.51
N TYR A 41 -2.57 -9.27 -7.34
CA TYR A 41 -2.17 -10.39 -6.47
C TYR A 41 -2.96 -10.27 -5.17
N LEU A 42 -3.95 -11.13 -5.03
CA LEU A 42 -4.94 -11.09 -3.95
C LEU A 42 -4.57 -12.10 -2.86
N TYR A 43 -4.53 -11.62 -1.63
CA TYR A 43 -4.58 -12.41 -0.41
C TYR A 43 -5.99 -12.29 0.17
N PRO A 44 -6.88 -13.26 -0.07
CA PRO A 44 -8.22 -13.22 0.50
C PRO A 44 -8.15 -13.31 2.03
N SER A 45 -9.02 -12.60 2.71
CA SER A 45 -9.17 -12.75 4.17
C SER A 45 -9.56 -14.17 4.56
N ILE A 46 -9.16 -14.55 5.77
CA ILE A 46 -9.48 -15.85 6.36
C ILE A 46 -10.71 -15.70 7.24
N GLY A 47 -11.62 -16.66 7.17
CA GLY A 47 -12.84 -16.69 7.99
C GLY A 47 -14.12 -16.54 7.17
N ALA A 48 -15.25 -16.69 7.87
CA ALA A 48 -16.58 -16.54 7.30
C ALA A 48 -17.01 -15.07 7.24
N GLY A 49 -17.87 -14.72 6.29
CA GLY A 49 -18.44 -13.39 6.18
C GLY A 49 -17.66 -12.45 5.24
N ARG A 50 -18.00 -11.16 5.34
CA ARG A 50 -17.34 -10.10 4.56
C ARG A 50 -16.30 -9.41 5.41
N HIS A 51 -15.15 -9.15 4.83
CA HIS A 51 -14.01 -8.54 5.49
C HIS A 51 -13.63 -7.21 4.85
N PRO A 52 -13.03 -6.27 5.59
CA PRO A 52 -12.44 -5.09 4.99
C PRO A 52 -11.27 -5.47 4.06
N ALA A 53 -10.89 -4.56 3.18
CA ALA A 53 -9.81 -4.82 2.23
C ALA A 53 -8.84 -3.64 2.13
N VAL A 54 -7.65 -3.93 1.58
CA VAL A 54 -6.60 -2.95 1.34
C VAL A 54 -6.05 -3.13 -0.07
N VAL A 55 -5.91 -2.02 -0.80
CA VAL A 55 -5.25 -1.96 -2.10
C VAL A 55 -3.81 -1.48 -1.90
N PHE A 56 -2.83 -2.20 -2.46
CA PHE A 56 -1.42 -1.83 -2.41
C PHE A 56 -0.92 -1.27 -3.74
N LEU A 57 -0.17 -0.18 -3.66
CA LEU A 57 0.49 0.48 -4.78
C LEU A 57 2.01 0.47 -4.58
N HIS A 58 2.71 -0.32 -5.38
CA HIS A 58 4.16 -0.50 -5.33
C HIS A 58 4.96 0.79 -5.63
N GLY A 59 6.21 0.83 -5.22
CA GLY A 59 7.17 1.90 -5.51
C GLY A 59 7.61 1.97 -6.98
N CYS A 60 8.62 2.81 -7.25
CA CYS A 60 9.12 3.02 -8.61
C CYS A 60 9.85 1.81 -9.21
N SER A 61 10.31 0.87 -8.39
CA SER A 61 10.98 -0.37 -8.82
C SER A 61 10.03 -1.45 -9.34
N GLY A 62 8.71 -1.20 -9.31
CA GLY A 62 7.72 -2.23 -9.53
C GLY A 62 7.49 -3.06 -8.26
N MET A 63 6.63 -4.07 -8.38
CA MET A 63 6.21 -4.93 -7.26
C MET A 63 7.13 -6.17 -7.11
N PHE A 64 7.96 -6.46 -8.09
CA PHE A 64 8.74 -7.69 -8.12
C PHE A 64 10.23 -7.44 -7.87
N ASP A 65 10.84 -8.33 -7.12
CA ASP A 65 12.29 -8.41 -7.01
C ASP A 65 12.88 -8.91 -8.34
N ARG A 66 13.84 -8.15 -8.89
CA ARG A 66 14.42 -8.42 -10.20
C ARG A 66 15.31 -9.66 -10.21
N SER A 67 15.90 -9.98 -9.08
CA SER A 67 16.82 -11.13 -8.99
C SER A 67 16.09 -12.46 -8.92
N THR A 68 14.89 -12.46 -8.30
CA THR A 68 14.11 -13.67 -8.07
C THR A 68 12.86 -13.77 -8.95
N GLY A 69 12.38 -12.66 -9.49
CA GLY A 69 11.11 -12.57 -10.21
C GLY A 69 9.86 -12.71 -9.32
N LEU A 70 10.04 -12.90 -8.02
CA LEU A 70 8.96 -13.02 -7.03
C LEU A 70 8.50 -11.63 -6.56
N ILE A 71 7.29 -11.56 -6.00
CA ILE A 71 6.83 -10.36 -5.30
C ILE A 71 7.85 -9.98 -4.23
N SER A 72 8.18 -8.70 -4.14
CA SER A 72 9.22 -8.22 -3.23
C SER A 72 8.87 -8.54 -1.78
N ARG A 73 9.90 -8.73 -0.95
CA ARG A 73 9.70 -9.05 0.47
C ARG A 73 8.97 -7.91 1.21
N LEU A 74 9.14 -6.67 0.78
CA LEU A 74 8.46 -5.52 1.38
C LEU A 74 6.94 -5.67 1.27
N GLU A 75 6.42 -5.78 0.05
CA GLU A 75 4.99 -5.86 -0.19
C GLU A 75 4.40 -7.16 0.39
N ARG A 76 5.14 -8.28 0.28
CA ARG A 76 4.71 -9.57 0.82
C ARG A 76 4.58 -9.54 2.35
N ASP A 77 5.56 -8.97 3.07
CA ASP A 77 5.53 -8.91 4.53
C ASP A 77 4.36 -8.04 5.00
N TRP A 78 4.14 -6.88 4.37
CA TRP A 78 2.99 -6.05 4.67
C TRP A 78 1.66 -6.77 4.39
N ALA A 79 1.58 -7.48 3.25
CA ALA A 79 0.38 -8.24 2.91
C ALA A 79 0.08 -9.33 3.92
N LEU A 80 1.09 -10.07 4.37
CA LEU A 80 0.92 -11.14 5.37
C LEU A 80 0.49 -10.59 6.74
N VAL A 81 1.07 -9.45 7.18
CA VAL A 81 0.68 -8.81 8.44
C VAL A 81 -0.78 -8.37 8.39
N LEU A 82 -1.19 -7.63 7.35
CA LEU A 82 -2.57 -7.13 7.25
C LEU A 82 -3.58 -8.25 6.97
N ASN A 83 -3.18 -9.28 6.22
CA ASN A 83 -4.04 -10.44 6.03
C ASN A 83 -4.24 -11.21 7.34
N GLY A 84 -3.19 -11.31 8.17
CA GLY A 84 -3.28 -11.84 9.54
C GLY A 84 -4.22 -11.04 10.45
N ASP A 85 -4.37 -9.74 10.21
CA ASP A 85 -5.32 -8.86 10.89
C ASP A 85 -6.76 -8.96 10.33
N GLY A 86 -6.99 -9.82 9.34
CA GLY A 86 -8.32 -10.07 8.76
C GLY A 86 -8.66 -9.22 7.53
N TYR A 87 -7.71 -8.46 6.98
CA TYR A 87 -7.93 -7.73 5.74
C TYR A 87 -7.71 -8.62 4.51
N SER A 88 -8.56 -8.48 3.49
CA SER A 88 -8.18 -8.91 2.15
C SER A 88 -7.18 -7.92 1.56
N VAL A 89 -6.06 -8.38 1.00
CA VAL A 89 -5.03 -7.49 0.45
C VAL A 89 -4.91 -7.72 -1.05
N LEU A 90 -5.12 -6.67 -1.85
CA LEU A 90 -4.95 -6.68 -3.30
C LEU A 90 -3.75 -5.81 -3.70
N MET A 91 -2.68 -6.44 -4.16
CA MET A 91 -1.51 -5.76 -4.70
C MET A 91 -1.70 -5.55 -6.21
N VAL A 92 -1.55 -4.30 -6.67
CA VAL A 92 -1.76 -3.90 -8.07
C VAL A 92 -0.42 -3.85 -8.80
N ASP A 93 -0.29 -4.61 -9.89
CA ASP A 93 0.83 -4.47 -10.82
C ASP A 93 0.48 -3.44 -11.90
N SER A 94 0.92 -2.21 -11.71
CA SER A 94 0.74 -1.13 -12.69
C SER A 94 1.76 -1.17 -13.83
N PHE A 95 2.84 -1.97 -13.74
CA PHE A 95 3.99 -1.86 -14.64
C PHE A 95 4.09 -2.98 -15.67
N ARG A 96 4.12 -4.24 -15.26
CA ARG A 96 4.29 -5.37 -16.19
C ARG A 96 3.27 -5.42 -17.32
N PRO A 97 1.94 -5.18 -17.05
CA PRO A 97 0.93 -5.13 -18.12
C PRO A 97 1.16 -4.01 -19.15
N ARG A 98 2.00 -3.01 -18.81
CA ARG A 98 2.40 -1.93 -19.72
C ARG A 98 3.83 -2.07 -20.25
N SER A 99 4.46 -3.24 -20.04
CA SER A 99 5.86 -3.50 -20.44
C SER A 99 6.85 -2.50 -19.80
N ILE A 100 6.57 -2.05 -18.57
CA ILE A 100 7.44 -1.16 -17.80
C ILE A 100 8.17 -2.00 -16.76
N ASP A 101 9.49 -1.89 -16.72
CA ASP A 101 10.31 -2.55 -15.73
C ASP A 101 10.41 -1.71 -14.43
N GLN A 102 10.71 -0.41 -14.57
CA GLN A 102 10.85 0.51 -13.44
C GLN A 102 10.76 1.97 -13.92
N THR A 103 10.55 2.88 -12.95
CA THR A 103 10.51 4.33 -13.17
C THR A 103 11.38 5.10 -12.15
N CYS A 104 12.35 4.43 -11.53
CA CYS A 104 13.21 5.01 -10.48
C CYS A 104 14.28 5.95 -11.02
N ALA A 105 14.79 5.68 -12.21
CA ALA A 105 15.78 6.55 -12.85
C ALA A 105 15.09 7.66 -13.64
N SER A 106 15.74 8.84 -13.71
CA SER A 106 15.21 9.97 -14.50
C SER A 106 14.95 9.62 -15.96
N ALA A 107 15.83 8.79 -16.55
CA ALA A 107 15.70 8.31 -17.94
C ALA A 107 14.51 7.36 -18.14
N THR A 108 13.98 6.75 -17.09
CA THR A 108 12.85 5.82 -17.15
C THR A 108 11.57 6.41 -16.56
N TYR A 109 11.61 7.69 -16.15
CA TYR A 109 10.42 8.37 -15.66
C TYR A 109 9.36 8.41 -16.76
N ASN A 110 8.15 7.95 -16.44
CA ASN A 110 7.06 7.87 -17.39
C ASN A 110 5.82 8.62 -16.85
N PRO A 111 5.58 9.85 -17.30
CA PRO A 111 4.46 10.67 -16.83
C PRO A 111 3.10 10.05 -17.17
N ALA A 112 2.99 9.31 -18.27
CA ALA A 112 1.73 8.66 -18.66
C ALA A 112 1.33 7.58 -17.64
N VAL A 113 2.28 6.74 -17.21
CA VAL A 113 1.99 5.74 -16.19
C VAL A 113 1.73 6.39 -14.83
N VAL A 114 2.43 7.47 -14.49
CA VAL A 114 2.16 8.23 -13.25
C VAL A 114 0.72 8.76 -13.24
N ALA A 115 0.22 9.25 -14.38
CA ALA A 115 -1.16 9.72 -14.53
C ALA A 115 -2.19 8.56 -14.58
N ALA A 116 -1.80 7.37 -15.04
CA ALA A 116 -2.68 6.20 -15.11
C ALA A 116 -2.89 5.52 -13.74
N ARG A 117 -1.88 5.52 -12.87
CA ARG A 117 -1.91 4.77 -11.59
C ARG A 117 -3.06 5.12 -10.63
N PRO A 118 -3.55 6.37 -10.50
CA PRO A 118 -4.79 6.65 -9.78
C PRO A 118 -6.00 5.90 -10.34
N LYS A 119 -6.07 5.73 -11.65
CA LYS A 119 -7.13 4.97 -12.33
C LYS A 119 -6.99 3.47 -12.12
N ASP A 120 -5.76 2.96 -11.97
CA ASP A 120 -5.49 1.59 -11.56
C ASP A 120 -6.01 1.31 -10.14
N ALA A 121 -5.78 2.26 -9.22
CA ALA A 121 -6.27 2.17 -7.85
C ALA A 121 -7.80 2.10 -7.80
N TYR A 122 -8.51 2.92 -8.59
CA TYR A 122 -9.96 2.87 -8.67
C TYR A 122 -10.47 1.61 -9.40
N GLY A 123 -9.75 1.10 -10.37
CA GLY A 123 -10.03 -0.21 -10.97
C GLY A 123 -9.98 -1.33 -9.94
N ALA A 124 -8.95 -1.32 -9.08
CA ALA A 124 -8.82 -2.26 -7.96
C ALA A 124 -9.93 -2.08 -6.91
N LEU A 125 -10.32 -0.84 -6.60
CA LEU A 125 -11.46 -0.55 -5.72
C LEU A 125 -12.74 -1.20 -6.26
N TYR A 126 -13.07 -1.00 -7.53
CA TYR A 126 -14.25 -1.60 -8.15
C TYR A 126 -14.20 -3.12 -8.16
N TYR A 127 -13.03 -3.69 -8.47
CA TYR A 127 -12.85 -5.13 -8.40
C TYR A 127 -13.19 -5.67 -7.01
N LEU A 128 -12.60 -5.10 -5.96
CA LEU A 128 -12.83 -5.54 -4.57
C LEU A 128 -14.28 -5.32 -4.13
N GLN A 129 -14.89 -4.20 -4.50
CA GLN A 129 -16.29 -3.90 -4.19
C GLN A 129 -17.27 -4.91 -4.78
N ASN A 130 -16.89 -5.65 -5.82
CA ASN A 130 -17.71 -6.68 -6.45
C ASN A 130 -17.43 -8.09 -5.90
N GLN A 131 -16.48 -8.26 -4.97
CA GLN A 131 -16.23 -9.56 -4.34
C GLN A 131 -17.23 -9.83 -3.21
N SER A 132 -17.80 -11.03 -3.18
CA SER A 132 -18.79 -11.43 -2.16
C SER A 132 -18.22 -11.48 -0.73
N PHE A 133 -16.89 -11.67 -0.59
CA PHE A 133 -16.18 -11.75 0.68
C PHE A 133 -15.62 -10.39 1.16
N VAL A 134 -15.84 -9.30 0.41
CA VAL A 134 -15.34 -7.96 0.77
C VAL A 134 -16.47 -7.06 1.27
N ARG A 135 -16.24 -6.32 2.35
CA ARG A 135 -17.04 -5.17 2.76
C ARG A 135 -16.71 -3.99 1.83
N GLY A 136 -17.49 -3.79 0.79
CA GLY A 136 -17.20 -2.84 -0.28
C GLY A 136 -17.12 -1.37 0.16
N ASP A 137 -17.65 -1.04 1.34
CA ASP A 137 -17.59 0.26 2.00
C ASP A 137 -16.38 0.41 2.95
N ARG A 138 -15.56 -0.63 3.11
CA ARG A 138 -14.43 -0.72 4.04
C ARG A 138 -13.14 -1.10 3.30
N ILE A 139 -12.71 -0.24 2.38
CA ILE A 139 -11.49 -0.47 1.58
C ILE A 139 -10.54 0.71 1.80
N ALA A 140 -9.28 0.42 2.13
CA ALA A 140 -8.21 1.40 2.22
C ALA A 140 -7.23 1.30 1.05
N LEU A 141 -6.44 2.37 0.88
CA LEU A 141 -5.38 2.46 -0.13
C LEU A 141 -4.03 2.68 0.56
N ILE A 142 -3.02 1.87 0.25
CA ILE A 142 -1.66 2.01 0.79
C ILE A 142 -0.66 2.08 -0.36
N GLY A 143 0.36 2.94 -0.22
CA GLY A 143 1.41 3.03 -1.23
C GLY A 143 2.75 3.46 -0.66
N TRP A 144 3.82 2.98 -1.31
CA TRP A 144 5.22 3.23 -0.94
C TRP A 144 5.92 4.08 -1.98
N SER A 145 6.69 5.09 -1.57
CA SER A 145 7.52 5.89 -2.48
C SER A 145 6.70 6.48 -3.64
N ALA A 146 6.97 6.09 -4.88
CA ALA A 146 6.13 6.45 -6.04
C ALA A 146 4.67 5.98 -5.89
N GLY A 147 4.43 4.84 -5.22
CA GLY A 147 3.08 4.39 -4.85
C GLY A 147 2.43 5.29 -3.81
N GLY A 148 3.19 5.78 -2.83
CA GLY A 148 2.75 6.79 -1.88
C GLY A 148 2.37 8.10 -2.59
N GLY A 149 3.18 8.52 -3.56
CA GLY A 149 2.82 9.65 -4.44
C GLY A 149 1.55 9.39 -5.26
N THR A 150 1.34 8.13 -5.67
CA THR A 150 0.07 7.75 -6.33
C THR A 150 -1.11 7.87 -5.36
N VAL A 151 -0.96 7.49 -4.08
CA VAL A 151 -2.00 7.70 -3.05
C VAL A 151 -2.36 9.18 -2.99
N LEU A 152 -1.36 10.09 -2.90
CA LEU A 152 -1.59 11.55 -2.86
C LEU A 152 -2.30 12.08 -4.10
N ARG A 153 -2.18 11.44 -5.25
CA ARG A 153 -2.89 11.78 -6.50
C ARG A 153 -4.26 11.12 -6.62
N THR A 154 -4.51 10.02 -5.90
CA THR A 154 -5.76 9.25 -5.98
C THR A 154 -6.84 9.85 -5.11
N ILE A 155 -6.52 10.20 -3.85
CA ILE A 155 -7.51 10.57 -2.83
C ILE A 155 -8.01 12.04 -2.86
N PRO A 156 -7.41 13.02 -3.56
CA PRO A 156 -8.01 14.35 -3.67
C PRO A 156 -9.38 14.30 -4.32
N GLN A 157 -10.26 15.23 -3.92
CA GLN A 157 -11.57 15.36 -4.54
C GLN A 157 -11.49 15.69 -6.03
N GLN A 158 -10.44 16.42 -6.43
CA GLN A 158 -10.18 16.84 -7.81
C GLN A 158 -9.30 15.85 -8.58
N SER A 159 -9.07 14.63 -8.05
CA SER A 159 -8.24 13.63 -8.71
C SER A 159 -8.75 13.33 -10.13
N GLY A 160 -7.87 13.49 -11.13
CA GLY A 160 -8.15 13.09 -12.51
C GLY A 160 -8.31 11.56 -12.69
N GLY A 161 -7.99 10.77 -11.67
CA GLY A 161 -8.23 9.33 -11.65
C GLY A 161 -9.58 8.93 -11.03
N ARG A 162 -10.22 9.86 -10.31
CA ARG A 162 -11.47 9.58 -9.58
C ARG A 162 -12.63 9.40 -10.56
N PRO A 163 -13.39 8.30 -10.49
CA PRO A 163 -14.57 8.12 -11.34
C PRO A 163 -15.71 9.04 -10.88
N THR A 164 -16.60 9.38 -11.81
CA THR A 164 -17.77 10.22 -11.54
C THR A 164 -18.83 9.52 -10.67
N SER A 165 -18.83 8.20 -10.63
CA SER A 165 -19.77 7.40 -9.83
C SER A 165 -19.01 6.47 -8.91
N LEU A 166 -19.39 6.42 -7.64
CA LEU A 166 -18.84 5.54 -6.61
C LEU A 166 -20.00 4.91 -5.82
N PRO A 167 -20.74 3.99 -6.42
CA PRO A 167 -22.03 3.51 -5.88
C PRO A 167 -21.89 2.77 -4.54
N LYS A 168 -20.71 2.23 -4.23
CA LYS A 168 -20.40 1.60 -2.93
C LYS A 168 -19.43 2.45 -2.10
N GLY A 169 -19.30 3.74 -2.41
CA GLY A 169 -18.40 4.66 -1.73
C GLY A 169 -16.97 4.65 -2.26
N ASP A 170 -16.17 5.57 -1.74
CA ASP A 170 -14.75 5.76 -2.05
C ASP A 170 -13.87 4.97 -1.06
N PHE A 171 -12.55 5.05 -1.23
CA PHE A 171 -11.61 4.58 -0.21
C PHE A 171 -11.95 5.19 1.15
N ARG A 172 -11.98 4.35 2.18
CA ARG A 172 -12.35 4.75 3.53
C ARG A 172 -11.21 5.42 4.29
N ALA A 173 -9.97 5.05 3.96
CA ALA A 173 -8.73 5.58 4.52
C ALA A 173 -7.59 5.40 3.52
N ALA A 174 -6.49 6.13 3.72
CA ALA A 174 -5.29 6.00 2.89
C ALA A 174 -4.01 6.09 3.73
N VAL A 175 -2.96 5.39 3.30
CA VAL A 175 -1.64 5.41 3.92
C VAL A 175 -0.58 5.66 2.84
N ALA A 176 0.33 6.58 3.10
CA ALA A 176 1.46 6.87 2.21
C ALA A 176 2.77 6.77 2.99
N LEU A 177 3.62 5.80 2.61
CA LEU A 177 4.94 5.64 3.20
C LEU A 177 5.97 6.37 2.33
N TYR A 178 6.71 7.28 2.94
CA TYR A 178 7.74 8.13 2.28
C TYR A 178 7.35 8.52 0.84
N PRO A 179 6.18 9.18 0.67
CA PRO A 179 5.61 9.43 -0.64
C PRO A 179 6.50 10.33 -1.50
N ALA A 180 6.63 10.00 -2.78
CA ALA A 180 7.09 10.93 -3.80
C ALA A 180 6.04 12.03 -4.06
N LEU A 181 6.41 13.05 -4.84
CA LEU A 181 5.52 14.13 -5.33
C LEU A 181 5.10 15.20 -4.33
N CYS A 182 5.51 15.13 -3.06
CA CYS A 182 5.26 16.23 -2.12
C CYS A 182 5.90 17.57 -2.56
N SER A 183 6.91 17.52 -3.43
CA SER A 183 7.56 18.70 -4.02
C SER A 183 6.83 19.26 -5.24
N ASP A 184 5.77 18.60 -5.74
CA ASP A 184 4.99 19.09 -6.85
C ASP A 184 4.03 20.20 -6.38
N GLN A 185 4.50 21.43 -6.47
CA GLN A 185 3.78 22.60 -5.98
C GLN A 185 2.46 22.87 -6.72
N ARG A 186 2.27 22.38 -7.94
CA ARG A 186 1.03 22.57 -8.69
C ARG A 186 -0.10 21.77 -8.05
N GLU A 187 0.17 20.56 -7.61
CA GLU A 187 -0.81 19.73 -6.91
C GLU A 187 -0.94 20.13 -5.44
N ALA A 188 0.13 20.64 -4.81
CA ALA A 188 0.15 21.03 -3.41
C ALA A 188 -0.77 22.23 -3.09
N ALA A 189 -0.85 23.21 -3.98
CA ALA A 189 -1.52 24.49 -3.69
C ALA A 189 -3.03 24.39 -3.44
N SER A 190 -3.72 23.43 -4.09
CA SER A 190 -5.18 23.24 -3.99
C SER A 190 -5.58 21.87 -3.45
N TRP A 191 -4.60 21.04 -3.06
CA TRP A 191 -4.87 19.68 -2.63
C TRP A 191 -5.75 19.61 -1.37
N THR A 192 -6.87 18.91 -1.47
CA THR A 192 -7.77 18.59 -0.34
C THR A 192 -8.30 17.19 -0.48
N SER A 193 -8.55 16.51 0.65
CA SER A 193 -9.17 15.18 0.68
C SER A 193 -10.08 15.03 1.88
N ASN A 194 -11.25 14.42 1.67
CA ASN A 194 -12.14 13.97 2.74
C ASN A 194 -11.72 12.59 3.27
N ILE A 195 -10.84 11.87 2.56
CA ILE A 195 -10.33 10.56 2.96
C ILE A 195 -9.21 10.80 3.98
N PRO A 196 -9.29 10.24 5.20
CA PRO A 196 -8.22 10.32 6.19
C PRO A 196 -6.93 9.73 5.63
N LEU A 197 -5.81 10.41 5.87
CA LEU A 197 -4.50 10.02 5.39
C LEU A 197 -3.51 9.87 6.55
N LEU A 198 -2.83 8.74 6.60
CA LEU A 198 -1.63 8.54 7.42
C LEU A 198 -0.38 8.64 6.54
N VAL A 199 0.58 9.46 6.93
CA VAL A 199 1.89 9.57 6.26
C VAL A 199 2.99 9.13 7.20
N LEU A 200 3.83 8.19 6.75
CA LEU A 200 4.97 7.69 7.50
C LEU A 200 6.27 8.04 6.77
N PHE A 201 7.22 8.66 7.45
CA PHE A 201 8.40 9.23 6.80
C PHE A 201 9.70 9.00 7.58
N GLY A 202 10.75 8.56 6.89
CA GLY A 202 12.11 8.57 7.42
C GLY A 202 12.68 10.01 7.39
N ALA A 203 13.10 10.54 8.52
CA ALA A 203 13.59 11.94 8.60
C ALA A 203 14.95 12.14 7.92
N ALA A 204 15.72 11.05 7.69
CA ALA A 204 16.97 11.07 6.95
C ALA A 204 16.80 10.71 5.46
N ASP A 205 15.58 10.59 4.97
CA ASP A 205 15.30 10.27 3.57
C ASP A 205 15.76 11.42 2.65
N VAL A 206 16.73 11.10 1.79
CA VAL A 206 17.27 12.04 0.80
C VAL A 206 16.70 11.81 -0.60
N TRP A 207 16.00 10.70 -0.84
CA TRP A 207 15.38 10.40 -2.13
C TRP A 207 14.06 11.14 -2.29
N THR A 208 13.20 11.02 -1.29
CA THR A 208 11.97 11.80 -1.14
C THR A 208 12.08 12.61 0.15
N PRO A 209 12.63 13.86 0.10
CA PRO A 209 12.93 14.60 1.33
C PRO A 209 11.67 14.93 2.12
N LEU A 210 11.78 14.87 3.46
CA LEU A 210 10.67 15.12 4.38
C LEU A 210 10.14 16.57 4.32
N ALA A 211 11.02 17.57 4.21
CA ALA A 211 10.63 18.98 4.33
C ALA A 211 9.57 19.43 3.32
N PRO A 212 9.66 19.09 2.00
CA PRO A 212 8.56 19.38 1.06
C PRO A 212 7.24 18.73 1.46
N CYS A 213 7.28 17.51 2.03
CA CYS A 213 6.07 16.83 2.52
C CYS A 213 5.47 17.52 3.74
N GLN A 214 6.29 17.99 4.68
CA GLN A 214 5.79 18.76 5.83
C GLN A 214 5.05 20.02 5.38
N ASN A 215 5.62 20.77 4.43
CA ASN A 215 4.97 21.97 3.86
C ASN A 215 3.66 21.64 3.14
N PHE A 216 3.65 20.56 2.33
CA PHE A 216 2.45 20.07 1.68
C PHE A 216 1.36 19.69 2.70
N ILE A 217 1.70 18.93 3.74
CA ILE A 217 0.77 18.48 4.78
C ILE A 217 0.23 19.67 5.56
N ALA A 218 1.08 20.62 5.96
CA ALA A 218 0.65 21.83 6.65
C ALA A 218 -0.38 22.62 5.84
N GLY A 219 -0.15 22.81 4.54
CA GLY A 219 -1.11 23.44 3.64
C GLY A 219 -2.42 22.66 3.50
N ALA A 220 -2.36 21.34 3.40
CA ALA A 220 -3.54 20.48 3.29
C ALA A 220 -4.38 20.48 4.58
N LEU A 221 -3.72 20.45 5.76
CA LEU A 221 -4.38 20.58 7.06
C LEU A 221 -5.09 21.93 7.20
N ALA A 222 -4.43 23.01 6.80
CA ALA A 222 -5.03 24.36 6.82
C ALA A 222 -6.28 24.48 5.93
N ARG A 223 -6.41 23.61 4.92
CA ARG A 223 -7.60 23.50 4.06
C ARG A 223 -8.62 22.46 4.54
N GLY A 224 -8.47 21.92 5.75
CA GLY A 224 -9.44 21.03 6.38
C GLY A 224 -9.26 19.54 6.08
N SER A 225 -8.17 19.13 5.41
CA SER A 225 -7.87 17.70 5.22
C SER A 225 -7.47 17.02 6.53
N ARG A 226 -7.77 15.73 6.68
CA ARG A 226 -7.42 14.95 7.88
C ARG A 226 -6.15 14.14 7.61
N ILE A 227 -5.00 14.62 8.10
CA ILE A 227 -3.69 13.99 7.87
C ILE A 227 -2.98 13.79 9.20
N GLU A 228 -2.49 12.58 9.43
CA GLU A 228 -1.58 12.21 10.51
C GLU A 228 -0.19 12.01 9.90
N LEU A 229 0.85 12.63 10.47
CA LEU A 229 2.24 12.48 10.04
C LEU A 229 3.06 11.89 11.18
N HIS A 230 3.70 10.74 10.92
CA HIS A 230 4.71 10.16 11.80
C HIS A 230 6.07 10.19 11.12
N THR A 231 7.09 10.65 11.85
CA THR A 231 8.46 10.76 11.35
C THR A 231 9.41 9.92 12.21
N TYR A 232 10.37 9.27 11.55
CA TYR A 232 11.34 8.39 12.18
C TYR A 232 12.75 9.00 12.07
N PRO A 233 13.29 9.56 13.17
CA PRO A 233 14.64 10.13 13.19
C PRO A 233 15.68 9.12 12.71
N GLY A 234 16.60 9.52 11.82
CA GLY A 234 17.67 8.66 11.31
C GLY A 234 17.26 7.61 10.27
N ALA A 235 15.97 7.33 10.09
CA ALA A 235 15.50 6.38 9.11
C ALA A 235 15.60 6.96 7.68
N TYR A 236 16.10 6.15 6.74
CA TYR A 236 16.21 6.49 5.32
C TYR A 236 15.02 5.95 4.52
N HIS A 237 15.06 6.15 3.20
CA HIS A 237 14.04 5.62 2.29
C HIS A 237 13.92 4.09 2.39
N ALA A 238 12.70 3.56 2.31
CA ALA A 238 12.40 2.13 2.46
C ALA A 238 12.85 1.55 3.81
N PHE A 239 12.74 2.33 4.89
CA PHE A 239 13.08 1.93 6.25
C PHE A 239 12.28 0.71 6.75
N ASP A 240 11.11 0.49 6.18
CA ASP A 240 10.19 -0.61 6.51
C ASP A 240 10.46 -1.89 5.70
N ALA A 241 11.38 -1.88 4.73
CA ALA A 241 11.79 -3.08 4.00
C ALA A 241 12.49 -4.07 4.95
N PRO A 242 12.26 -5.40 4.84
CA PRO A 242 12.94 -6.37 5.67
C PRO A 242 14.40 -6.54 5.27
N ASP A 243 15.29 -6.62 6.26
CA ASP A 243 16.70 -7.03 6.13
C ASP A 243 17.46 -6.34 4.98
N ARG A 244 17.12 -5.07 4.70
CA ARG A 244 17.81 -4.28 3.68
C ARG A 244 18.97 -3.53 4.32
N PRO A 245 20.22 -3.86 3.98
CA PRO A 245 21.37 -3.12 4.49
C PRO A 245 21.33 -1.66 4.02
N LEU A 246 21.84 -0.76 4.87
CA LEU A 246 21.99 0.64 4.48
C LEU A 246 22.94 0.73 3.28
N ARG A 247 22.45 1.31 2.16
CA ARG A 247 23.24 1.43 0.93
C ARG A 247 22.84 2.63 0.10
N ARG A 248 23.82 3.16 -0.62
CA ARG A 248 23.62 4.19 -1.66
C ARG A 248 23.22 3.54 -2.98
N LEU A 249 22.39 4.24 -3.77
CA LEU A 249 21.90 3.75 -5.07
C LEU A 249 22.33 4.73 -6.19
N PRO A 250 23.63 4.75 -6.59
CA PRO A 250 24.11 5.72 -7.58
C PRO A 250 23.44 5.60 -8.94
N GLN A 251 22.93 4.42 -9.30
CA GLN A 251 22.18 4.19 -10.54
C GLN A 251 20.82 4.94 -10.58
N TYR A 252 20.37 5.47 -9.44
CA TYR A 252 19.13 6.25 -9.31
C TYR A 252 19.41 7.70 -8.87
N THR A 253 20.63 8.20 -9.11
CA THR A 253 20.96 9.60 -8.84
C THR A 253 19.91 10.52 -9.46
N THR A 254 19.36 11.41 -8.66
CA THR A 254 18.30 12.32 -9.10
C THR A 254 18.86 13.38 -10.05
N THR A 255 17.97 14.11 -10.75
CA THR A 255 18.36 15.24 -11.61
C THR A 255 19.07 16.36 -10.81
N ALA A 256 18.86 16.44 -9.51
CA ALA A 256 19.56 17.36 -8.60
C ALA A 256 20.92 16.83 -8.09
N GLY A 257 21.40 15.69 -8.62
CA GLY A 257 22.67 15.09 -8.22
C GLY A 257 22.64 14.34 -6.88
N VAL A 258 21.47 14.15 -6.28
CA VAL A 258 21.35 13.42 -5.01
C VAL A 258 21.38 11.93 -5.27
N VAL A 259 22.29 11.22 -4.60
CA VAL A 259 22.37 9.75 -4.61
C VAL A 259 21.42 9.22 -3.52
N PRO A 260 20.37 8.46 -3.87
CA PRO A 260 19.45 7.89 -2.91
C PRO A 260 20.14 6.95 -1.92
N ILE A 261 19.63 6.95 -0.68
CA ILE A 261 20.06 6.04 0.38
C ILE A 261 18.82 5.26 0.84
N VAL A 262 18.94 3.95 0.90
CA VAL A 262 17.88 3.05 1.37
C VAL A 262 18.43 2.13 2.45
N GLY A 263 17.59 1.68 3.37
CA GLY A 263 17.99 0.70 4.37
C GLY A 263 16.92 0.47 5.41
N THR A 264 16.90 -0.72 5.99
CA THR A 264 15.98 -1.07 7.09
C THR A 264 16.35 -0.29 8.35
N ASP A 265 15.36 0.30 8.99
CA ASP A 265 15.40 0.72 10.39
C ASP A 265 14.40 -0.15 11.16
N LEU A 266 14.90 -1.03 12.01
CA LEU A 266 14.07 -2.02 12.70
C LEU A 266 13.06 -1.40 13.67
N ALA A 267 13.43 -0.28 14.31
CA ALA A 267 12.55 0.42 15.23
C ALA A 267 11.43 1.13 14.46
N ALA A 268 11.79 1.88 13.42
CA ALA A 268 10.84 2.56 12.54
C ALA A 268 9.91 1.56 11.83
N ARG A 269 10.45 0.44 11.32
CA ARG A 269 9.65 -0.62 10.71
C ARG A 269 8.60 -1.18 11.67
N ARG A 270 8.99 -1.51 12.90
CA ARG A 270 8.08 -2.07 13.91
C ARG A 270 6.97 -1.09 14.25
N ASP A 271 7.32 0.16 14.48
CA ASP A 271 6.36 1.20 14.79
C ASP A 271 5.44 1.48 13.57
N ALA A 272 5.97 1.52 12.35
CA ALA A 272 5.17 1.70 11.14
C ALA A 272 4.07 0.65 11.01
N PHE A 273 4.35 -0.63 11.26
CA PHE A 273 3.32 -1.67 11.30
C PHE A 273 2.24 -1.35 12.34
N ALA A 274 2.64 -0.99 13.57
CA ALA A 274 1.70 -0.68 14.65
C ALA A 274 0.82 0.55 14.30
N GLN A 275 1.41 1.62 13.73
CA GLN A 275 0.68 2.82 13.32
C GLN A 275 -0.34 2.53 12.22
N VAL A 276 0.07 1.79 11.19
CA VAL A 276 -0.83 1.42 10.08
C VAL A 276 -1.96 0.53 10.56
N GLN A 277 -1.67 -0.50 11.38
CA GLN A 277 -2.68 -1.38 11.96
C GLN A 277 -3.69 -0.59 12.82
N ALA A 278 -3.21 0.32 13.67
CA ALA A 278 -4.08 1.16 14.51
C ALA A 278 -4.94 2.10 13.67
N PHE A 279 -4.36 2.72 12.64
CA PHE A 279 -5.05 3.60 11.72
C PHE A 279 -6.13 2.86 10.92
N LEU A 280 -5.81 1.70 10.34
CA LEU A 280 -6.78 0.90 9.60
C LEU A 280 -7.92 0.40 10.49
N ARG A 281 -7.64 -0.07 11.71
CA ARG A 281 -8.71 -0.44 12.67
C ARG A 281 -9.65 0.71 12.95
N ARG A 282 -9.15 1.93 13.11
CA ARG A 282 -9.97 3.13 13.38
C ARG A 282 -10.96 3.44 12.26
N TYR A 283 -10.57 3.23 11.00
CA TYR A 283 -11.38 3.63 9.85
C TYR A 283 -12.07 2.48 9.12
N LEU A 284 -11.57 1.26 9.23
CA LEU A 284 -12.10 0.06 8.58
C LEU A 284 -12.73 -0.93 9.56
N GLY A 285 -12.46 -0.79 10.85
CA GLY A 285 -13.12 -1.57 11.90
C GLY A 285 -14.63 -1.39 11.92
N ASP A 286 -15.30 -2.19 12.71
CA ASP A 286 -16.77 -2.16 12.85
C ASP A 286 -17.30 -0.85 13.43
#